data_251ed013b508e3039388f2897c327cdf
#
_entry.id   251ed013b508e3039388f2897c327cdf
#
_cell.length_a   1.000
_cell.length_b   1.000
_cell.length_c   1.000
_cell.angle_alpha   90.00
_cell.angle_beta   90.00
_cell.angle_gamma   90.00
#
_symmetry.space_group_name_H-M   'P 1'
#
loop_
_entity.id
_entity.type
_entity.pdbx_description
1 polymer ?
#
loop_
_entity_poly.entity_id
_entity_poly.type
_entity_poly.pdbx_seq_one_letter_code
_entity_poly.pdbx_strand_id
1 'polypeptide(L)'
;MRIIVDADACPGKDIIEKAGKENNIPIIMYCDINHIINSDYSEIKYMDCGFQSVDMAIVNAVKEGDIVVSQDFGVAAMCLGKKAYPISPKGYIYSDKNIDRLLFERHLGAKVRRGGGKTSNHKKRNKEDDERLYGNLIYLIKNCDTVLESEELKIKNEE
;
A
#
# COMPACT_ATOMS: atom_id res chain seq x y z
N MET A 1 9.64 4.99 11.17
CA MET A 1 8.61 4.27 10.40
C MET A 1 7.28 4.97 10.54
N ARG A 2 6.56 5.11 9.47
CA ARG A 2 5.19 5.65 9.42
C ARG A 2 4.35 4.71 8.56
N ILE A 3 3.03 4.76 8.73
CA ILE A 3 2.10 4.12 7.80
C ILE A 3 1.46 5.21 6.96
N ILE A 4 1.65 5.15 5.66
CA ILE A 4 1.06 6.07 4.68
C ILE A 4 -0.06 5.33 3.95
N VAL A 5 -1.25 5.92 3.91
CA VAL A 5 -2.46 5.27 3.38
C VAL A 5 -3.03 6.08 2.22
N ASP A 6 -3.23 5.40 1.10
CA ASP A 6 -4.09 5.87 0.01
C ASP A 6 -5.54 5.63 0.42
N ALA A 7 -6.18 6.66 0.96
CA ALA A 7 -7.41 6.52 1.72
C ALA A 7 -8.69 6.68 0.91
N ASP A 8 -8.63 7.10 -0.37
CA ASP A 8 -9.82 7.34 -1.19
C ASP A 8 -10.64 6.08 -1.42
N ALA A 9 -10.01 4.95 -1.58
CA ALA A 9 -10.67 3.69 -1.85
C ALA A 9 -10.09 2.58 -0.97
N CYS A 10 -9.75 2.89 0.27
CA CYS A 10 -9.14 1.93 1.18
C CYS A 10 -10.15 1.39 2.18
N PRO A 11 -10.65 0.16 1.99
CA PRO A 11 -11.33 -0.54 3.05
C PRO A 11 -10.33 -0.95 4.14
N GLY A 12 -10.78 -1.06 5.37
CA GLY A 12 -9.92 -1.51 6.48
C GLY A 12 -9.12 -0.41 7.17
N LYS A 13 -9.51 0.86 7.05
CA LYS A 13 -8.86 1.97 7.76
C LYS A 13 -8.83 1.78 9.27
N ASP A 14 -9.87 1.23 9.84
CA ASP A 14 -9.98 0.87 11.26
C ASP A 14 -8.93 -0.16 11.69
N ILE A 15 -8.66 -1.15 10.84
CA ILE A 15 -7.64 -2.17 11.07
C ILE A 15 -6.24 -1.56 11.02
N ILE A 16 -5.99 -0.68 10.06
CA ILE A 16 -4.72 0.04 9.93
C ILE A 16 -4.48 0.91 11.16
N GLU A 17 -5.48 1.65 11.61
CA GLU A 17 -5.39 2.47 12.82
C GLU A 17 -5.15 1.63 14.07
N LYS A 18 -5.81 0.49 14.18
CA LYS A 18 -5.58 -0.45 15.29
C LYS A 18 -4.12 -0.90 15.34
N ALA A 19 -3.57 -1.32 14.22
CA ALA A 19 -2.17 -1.75 14.13
C ALA A 19 -1.20 -0.60 14.48
N GLY A 20 -1.46 0.59 14.00
CA GLY A 20 -0.65 1.77 14.28
C GLY A 20 -0.71 2.18 15.75
N LYS A 21 -1.90 2.26 16.32
CA LYS A 21 -2.10 2.63 17.74
C LYS A 21 -1.41 1.66 18.69
N GLU A 22 -1.57 0.36 18.47
CA GLU A 22 -0.99 -0.69 19.33
C GLU A 22 0.55 -0.67 19.33
N ASN A 23 1.16 -0.16 18.27
CA ASN A 23 2.60 -0.14 18.09
C ASN A 23 3.21 1.28 18.12
N ASN A 24 2.43 2.29 18.45
CA ASN A 24 2.84 3.69 18.46
C ASN A 24 3.45 4.18 17.13
N ILE A 25 2.88 3.71 16.01
CA ILE A 25 3.30 4.09 14.66
C ILE A 25 2.41 5.22 14.16
N PRO A 26 2.96 6.37 13.75
CA PRO A 26 2.18 7.44 13.14
C PRO A 26 1.55 7.00 11.82
N ILE A 27 0.30 7.43 11.58
CA ILE A 27 -0.43 7.16 10.36
C ILE A 27 -0.77 8.47 9.67
N ILE A 28 -0.50 8.54 8.37
CA ILE A 28 -0.89 9.65 7.52
C ILE A 28 -1.79 9.12 6.41
N MET A 29 -3.02 9.60 6.34
CA MET A 29 -3.98 9.24 5.30
C MET A 29 -4.07 10.36 4.27
N TYR A 30 -3.84 10.02 3.02
CA TYR A 30 -4.02 10.92 1.89
C TYR A 30 -5.34 10.65 1.20
N CYS A 31 -6.14 11.65 0.99
CA CYS A 31 -7.42 11.54 0.29
C CYS A 31 -7.74 12.79 -0.54
N ASP A 32 -8.69 12.62 -1.44
CA ASP A 32 -9.26 13.72 -2.21
C ASP A 32 -10.08 14.63 -1.29
N ILE A 33 -10.05 15.92 -1.57
CA ILE A 33 -10.81 16.96 -0.86
C ILE A 33 -12.33 16.70 -0.81
N ASN A 34 -12.86 15.90 -1.73
CA ASN A 34 -14.28 15.53 -1.75
C ASN A 34 -14.65 14.41 -0.76
N HIS A 35 -13.67 13.76 -0.16
CA HIS A 35 -13.87 12.75 0.86
C HIS A 35 -13.71 13.36 2.26
N ILE A 36 -14.56 12.93 3.18
CA ILE A 36 -14.48 13.33 4.59
C ILE A 36 -14.06 12.12 5.41
N ILE A 37 -12.88 12.19 6.01
CA ILE A 37 -12.36 11.16 6.89
C ILE A 37 -12.13 11.78 8.26
N ASN A 38 -12.75 11.20 9.27
CA ASN A 38 -12.57 11.61 10.66
C ASN A 38 -11.69 10.58 11.38
N SER A 39 -10.66 11.04 12.02
CA SER A 39 -9.81 10.21 12.87
C SER A 39 -9.30 11.02 14.06
N ASP A 40 -9.25 10.39 15.21
CA ASP A 40 -8.62 10.92 16.42
C ASP A 40 -7.14 10.55 16.56
N TYR A 41 -6.64 9.70 15.67
CA TYR A 41 -5.28 9.21 15.70
C TYR A 41 -4.47 9.60 14.47
N SER A 42 -5.01 9.34 13.28
CA SER A 42 -4.32 9.56 12.00
C SER A 42 -4.33 11.03 11.61
N GLU A 43 -3.22 11.50 11.04
CA GLU A 43 -3.19 12.76 10.30
C GLU A 43 -3.87 12.57 8.96
N ILE A 44 -4.82 13.45 8.61
CA ILE A 44 -5.51 13.41 7.33
C ILE A 44 -5.01 14.55 6.46
N LYS A 45 -4.48 14.20 5.28
CA LYS A 45 -4.05 15.17 4.27
C LYS A 45 -4.99 15.14 3.07
N TYR A 46 -5.66 16.26 2.83
CA TYR A 46 -6.57 16.43 1.70
C TYR A 46 -5.82 17.01 0.51
N MET A 47 -5.90 16.31 -0.62
CA MET A 47 -5.29 16.75 -1.87
C MET A 47 -6.31 17.39 -2.79
N ASP A 48 -5.98 18.55 -3.34
CA ASP A 48 -6.76 19.20 -4.38
C ASP A 48 -6.34 18.62 -5.74
N CYS A 49 -7.29 18.04 -6.45
CA CYS A 49 -7.08 17.42 -7.76
C CYS A 49 -6.50 18.38 -8.82
N GLY A 50 -6.54 19.71 -8.60
CA GLY A 50 -5.99 20.70 -9.52
C GLY A 50 -4.48 20.84 -9.46
N PHE A 51 -3.81 20.39 -8.40
CA PHE A 51 -2.37 20.56 -8.17
C PHE A 51 -1.60 19.26 -8.14
N GLN A 52 -2.03 18.33 -7.34
CA GLN A 52 -1.33 17.08 -7.12
C GLN A 52 -2.32 15.97 -6.83
N SER A 53 -2.21 14.87 -7.56
CA SER A 53 -3.01 13.67 -7.28
C SER A 53 -2.57 13.04 -5.95
N VAL A 54 -3.46 12.26 -5.35
CA VAL A 54 -3.17 11.48 -4.14
C VAL A 54 -1.97 10.57 -4.36
N ASP A 55 -1.90 9.89 -5.50
CA ASP A 55 -0.79 8.99 -5.86
C ASP A 55 0.56 9.71 -5.88
N MET A 56 0.63 10.85 -6.51
CA MET A 56 1.85 11.67 -6.57
C MET A 56 2.26 12.18 -5.19
N ALA A 57 1.29 12.62 -4.39
CA ALA A 57 1.54 13.08 -3.02
C ALA A 57 2.14 11.96 -2.17
N ILE A 58 1.61 10.75 -2.27
CA ILE A 58 2.11 9.57 -1.55
C ILE A 58 3.54 9.24 -1.99
N VAL A 59 3.79 9.12 -3.28
CA VAL A 59 5.11 8.79 -3.82
C VAL A 59 6.16 9.83 -3.40
N ASN A 60 5.81 11.10 -3.38
CA ASN A 60 6.72 12.16 -2.96
C ASN A 60 6.98 12.18 -1.45
N ALA A 61 6.00 11.78 -0.65
CA ALA A 61 6.08 11.81 0.82
C ALA A 61 6.77 10.59 1.42
N VAL A 62 6.69 9.44 0.75
CA VAL A 62 7.20 8.18 1.28
C VAL A 62 8.72 8.21 1.42
N LYS A 63 9.21 7.62 2.51
CA LYS A 63 10.64 7.46 2.81
C LYS A 63 10.98 6.00 3.03
N GLU A 64 12.27 5.69 2.93
CA GLU A 64 12.78 4.36 3.27
C GLU A 64 12.27 3.87 4.64
N GLY A 65 11.77 2.66 4.69
CA GLY A 65 11.23 2.04 5.90
C GLY A 65 9.76 2.36 6.21
N ASP A 66 9.11 3.25 5.46
CA ASP A 66 7.68 3.50 5.64
C ASP A 66 6.84 2.33 5.09
N ILE A 67 5.69 2.08 5.72
CA ILE A 67 4.66 1.17 5.20
C ILE A 67 3.68 1.98 4.38
N VAL A 68 3.32 1.50 3.20
CA VAL A 68 2.36 2.18 2.32
C VAL A 68 1.20 1.24 2.00
N VAL A 69 -0.01 1.66 2.30
CA VAL A 69 -1.23 0.90 1.98
C VAL A 69 -1.88 1.50 0.74
N SER A 70 -1.88 0.76 -0.36
CA SER A 70 -2.49 1.19 -1.62
C SER A 70 -2.93 0.01 -2.48
N GLN A 71 -3.99 0.20 -3.24
CA GLN A 71 -4.43 -0.74 -4.29
C GLN A 71 -3.72 -0.50 -5.62
N ASP A 72 -3.07 0.63 -5.79
CA ASP A 72 -2.41 1.01 -7.04
C ASP A 72 -1.04 0.34 -7.16
N PHE A 73 -0.89 -0.55 -8.15
CA PHE A 73 0.36 -1.27 -8.39
C PHE A 73 1.49 -0.34 -8.83
N GLY A 74 1.17 0.75 -9.53
CA GLY A 74 2.15 1.77 -9.91
C GLY A 74 2.73 2.48 -8.69
N VAL A 75 1.88 2.88 -7.75
CA VAL A 75 2.32 3.44 -6.46
C VAL A 75 3.16 2.44 -5.68
N ALA A 76 2.73 1.17 -5.63
CA ALA A 76 3.47 0.11 -4.95
C ALA A 76 4.88 -0.06 -5.56
N ALA A 77 4.99 -0.10 -6.89
CA ALA A 77 6.28 -0.21 -7.58
C ALA A 77 7.21 0.96 -7.27
N MET A 78 6.69 2.18 -7.27
CA MET A 78 7.45 3.38 -6.92
C MET A 78 7.92 3.35 -5.46
N CYS A 79 7.08 2.90 -4.55
CA CYS A 79 7.43 2.75 -3.13
C CYS A 79 8.50 1.69 -2.90
N LEU A 80 8.46 0.58 -3.61
CA LEU A 80 9.52 -0.44 -3.59
C LEU A 80 10.86 0.16 -4.03
N GLY A 81 10.87 0.99 -5.07
CA GLY A 81 12.07 1.69 -5.53
C GLY A 81 12.67 2.64 -4.48
N LYS A 82 11.88 3.10 -3.54
CA LYS A 82 12.30 3.93 -2.40
C LYS A 82 12.63 3.12 -1.14
N LYS A 83 12.64 1.80 -1.22
CA LYS A 83 12.85 0.88 -0.09
C LYS A 83 11.79 1.05 1.02
N ALA A 84 10.57 1.34 0.64
CA ALA A 84 9.40 1.28 1.50
C ALA A 84 8.71 -0.09 1.38
N TYR A 85 7.72 -0.33 2.23
CA TYR A 85 6.98 -1.59 2.30
C TYR A 85 5.54 -1.40 1.85
N PRO A 86 5.23 -1.54 0.55
CA PRO A 86 3.86 -1.44 0.09
C PRO A 86 3.06 -2.72 0.36
N ILE A 87 1.82 -2.52 0.78
CA ILE A 87 0.85 -3.58 1.09
C ILE A 87 -0.53 -3.19 0.56
N SER A 88 -1.28 -4.16 0.07
CA SER A 88 -2.66 -3.92 -0.39
C SER A 88 -3.62 -3.80 0.79
N PRO A 89 -4.79 -3.16 0.62
CA PRO A 89 -5.83 -3.15 1.66
C PRO A 89 -6.37 -4.53 2.03
N LYS A 90 -6.16 -5.53 1.20
CA LYS A 90 -6.48 -6.94 1.51
C LYS A 90 -5.34 -7.67 2.24
N GLY A 91 -4.23 -6.97 2.51
CA GLY A 91 -3.12 -7.50 3.29
C GLY A 91 -2.06 -8.26 2.49
N TYR A 92 -2.08 -8.20 1.17
CA TYR A 92 -1.02 -8.78 0.34
C TYR A 92 0.17 -7.84 0.26
N ILE A 93 1.33 -8.31 0.68
CA ILE A 93 2.57 -7.55 0.62
C ILE A 93 3.10 -7.55 -0.81
N TYR A 94 3.34 -6.37 -1.36
CA TYR A 94 4.00 -6.23 -2.66
C TYR A 94 5.51 -6.38 -2.50
N SER A 95 6.13 -7.06 -3.45
CA SER A 95 7.57 -7.27 -3.48
C SER A 95 8.09 -7.16 -4.91
N ASP A 96 9.40 -7.03 -5.07
CA ASP A 96 10.02 -7.03 -6.39
C ASP A 96 9.71 -8.32 -7.18
N LYS A 97 9.48 -9.43 -6.48
CA LYS A 97 9.14 -10.71 -7.08
C LYS A 97 7.74 -10.77 -7.69
N ASN A 98 6.76 -10.04 -7.12
CA ASN A 98 5.37 -10.13 -7.56
C ASN A 98 4.87 -8.90 -8.31
N ILE A 99 5.54 -7.73 -8.14
CA ILE A 99 5.04 -6.47 -8.70
C ILE A 99 5.00 -6.47 -10.23
N ASP A 100 5.99 -7.01 -10.88
CA ASP A 100 6.06 -7.06 -12.35
C ASP A 100 4.93 -7.92 -12.92
N ARG A 101 4.66 -9.06 -12.30
CA ARG A 101 3.54 -9.93 -12.67
C ARG A 101 2.20 -9.21 -12.49
N LEU A 102 2.00 -8.52 -11.37
CA LEU A 102 0.76 -7.80 -11.08
C LEU A 102 0.52 -6.65 -12.06
N LEU A 103 1.56 -5.91 -12.41
CA LEU A 103 1.50 -4.86 -13.43
C LEU A 103 1.15 -5.43 -14.80
N PHE A 104 1.74 -6.55 -15.16
CA PHE A 104 1.46 -7.25 -16.42
C PHE A 104 0.02 -7.77 -16.49
N GLU A 105 -0.48 -8.40 -15.44
CA GLU A 105 -1.86 -8.87 -15.35
C GLU A 105 -2.86 -7.72 -15.49
N ARG A 106 -2.56 -6.58 -14.86
CA ARG A 106 -3.37 -5.36 -15.02
C ARG A 106 -3.40 -4.87 -16.46
N HIS A 107 -2.25 -4.88 -17.14
CA HIS A 107 -2.15 -4.49 -18.55
C HIS A 107 -2.97 -5.42 -19.45
N LEU A 108 -2.86 -6.73 -19.26
CA LEU A 108 -3.67 -7.71 -19.98
C LEU A 108 -5.16 -7.54 -19.72
N GLY A 109 -5.57 -7.34 -18.48
CA GLY A 109 -6.96 -7.09 -18.10
C GLY A 109 -7.52 -5.84 -18.77
N ALA A 110 -6.77 -4.75 -18.83
CA ALA A 110 -7.16 -3.53 -19.53
C ALA A 110 -7.31 -3.75 -21.04
N LYS A 111 -6.39 -4.52 -21.64
CA LYS A 111 -6.46 -4.88 -23.07
C LYS A 111 -7.69 -5.73 -23.39
N VAL A 112 -8.01 -6.70 -22.56
CA VAL A 112 -9.21 -7.55 -22.70
C VAL A 112 -10.48 -6.70 -22.61
N ARG A 113 -10.59 -5.79 -21.63
CA ARG A 113 -11.74 -4.89 -21.47
C ARG A 113 -11.93 -3.97 -22.68
N ARG A 114 -10.84 -3.41 -23.22
CA ARG A 114 -10.88 -2.57 -24.45
C ARG A 114 -11.36 -3.36 -25.68
N GLY A 115 -11.05 -4.64 -25.75
CA GLY A 115 -11.52 -5.55 -26.80
C GLY A 115 -12.94 -6.07 -26.63
N GLY A 116 -13.71 -5.57 -25.63
CA GLY A 116 -15.09 -6.00 -25.35
C GLY A 116 -15.19 -7.28 -24.51
N GLY A 117 -14.09 -7.82 -24.05
CA GLY A 117 -14.04 -8.99 -23.15
C GLY A 117 -14.36 -8.62 -21.70
N LYS A 118 -14.70 -9.64 -20.91
CA LYS A 118 -14.93 -9.52 -19.47
C LYS A 118 -13.73 -10.08 -18.70
N THR A 119 -13.31 -9.38 -17.68
CA THR A 119 -12.37 -9.89 -16.70
C THR A 119 -13.12 -10.46 -15.49
N SER A 120 -12.47 -11.33 -14.71
CA SER A 120 -13.05 -11.82 -13.45
C SER A 120 -13.38 -10.67 -12.52
N ASN A 121 -14.57 -10.71 -11.91
CA ASN A 121 -14.97 -9.73 -10.90
C ASN A 121 -14.08 -9.86 -9.67
N HIS A 122 -13.72 -8.72 -9.07
CA HIS A 122 -13.06 -8.70 -7.77
C HIS A 122 -13.95 -9.35 -6.71
N LYS A 123 -13.38 -10.27 -5.95
CA LYS A 123 -14.08 -10.87 -4.81
C LYS A 123 -14.38 -9.81 -3.76
N LYS A 124 -15.59 -9.85 -3.18
CA LYS A 124 -15.95 -9.00 -2.06
C LYS A 124 -15.00 -9.22 -0.88
N ARG A 125 -14.63 -8.13 -0.20
CA ARG A 125 -13.82 -8.17 1.02
C ARG A 125 -14.50 -9.02 2.09
N ASN A 126 -13.71 -9.86 2.75
CA ASN A 126 -14.17 -10.76 3.80
C ASN A 126 -13.30 -10.63 5.06
N LYS A 127 -13.66 -11.39 6.09
CA LYS A 127 -12.94 -11.40 7.37
C LYS A 127 -11.48 -11.87 7.24
N GLU A 128 -11.20 -12.80 6.33
CA GLU A 128 -9.84 -13.28 6.08
C GLU A 128 -8.94 -12.17 5.53
N ASP A 129 -9.49 -11.29 4.70
CA ASP A 129 -8.77 -10.10 4.21
C ASP A 129 -8.40 -9.17 5.36
N ASP A 130 -9.30 -8.96 6.32
CA ASP A 130 -9.06 -8.14 7.50
C ASP A 130 -7.99 -8.74 8.40
N GLU A 131 -8.04 -10.03 8.63
CA GLU A 131 -7.04 -10.77 9.43
C GLU A 131 -5.66 -10.75 8.76
N ARG A 132 -5.61 -10.91 7.46
CA ARG A 132 -4.37 -10.84 6.68
C ARG A 132 -3.77 -9.44 6.75
N LEU A 133 -4.58 -8.40 6.57
CA LEU A 133 -4.12 -7.02 6.65
C LEU A 133 -3.51 -6.73 8.02
N TYR A 134 -4.22 -7.05 9.09
CA TYR A 134 -3.71 -6.84 10.44
C TYR A 134 -2.42 -7.64 10.70
N GLY A 135 -2.42 -8.93 10.41
CA GLY A 135 -1.27 -9.80 10.64
C GLY A 135 -0.03 -9.36 9.85
N ASN A 136 -0.20 -8.98 8.60
CA ASN A 136 0.91 -8.53 7.76
C ASN A 136 1.39 -7.12 8.09
N LEU A 137 0.52 -6.24 8.56
CA LEU A 137 0.96 -4.94 9.12
C LEU A 137 1.83 -5.15 10.36
N ILE A 138 1.42 -6.00 11.29
CA ILE A 138 2.22 -6.34 12.47
C ILE A 138 3.55 -6.99 12.07
N TYR A 139 3.53 -7.89 11.10
CA TYR A 139 4.75 -8.50 10.57
C TYR A 139 5.74 -7.45 10.03
N LEU A 140 5.27 -6.52 9.21
CA LEU A 140 6.11 -5.45 8.66
C LEU A 140 6.65 -4.53 9.75
N ILE A 141 5.84 -4.18 10.75
CA ILE A 141 6.26 -3.31 11.86
C ILE A 141 7.38 -3.97 12.67
N LYS A 142 7.29 -5.27 12.92
CA LYS A 142 8.25 -6.01 13.77
C LYS A 142 9.52 -6.46 13.06
N ASN A 143 9.45 -6.65 11.73
CA ASN A 143 10.53 -7.30 10.96
C ASN A 143 11.15 -6.40 9.90
N CYS A 144 10.88 -5.09 9.93
CA CYS A 144 11.40 -4.15 8.92
C CYS A 144 12.94 -4.19 8.81
N ASP A 145 13.64 -4.26 9.91
CA ASP A 145 15.11 -4.33 9.92
C ASP A 145 15.64 -5.64 9.33
N THR A 146 14.98 -6.75 9.63
CA THR A 146 15.37 -8.08 9.17
C THR A 146 15.12 -8.30 7.66
N VAL A 147 14.07 -7.68 7.12
CA VAL A 147 13.76 -7.77 5.69
C VAL A 147 14.79 -7.02 4.85
N LEU A 148 15.21 -5.84 5.29
CA LEU A 148 16.28 -5.06 4.63
C LEU A 148 17.61 -5.81 4.65
N GLU A 149 18.02 -6.37 5.79
CA GLU A 149 19.25 -7.15 5.91
C GLU A 149 19.25 -8.39 5.03
N SER A 150 18.11 -9.06 4.87
CA SER A 150 18.02 -10.26 4.02
C SER A 150 18.10 -9.95 2.52
N GLU A 151 17.66 -8.77 2.09
CA GLU A 151 17.78 -8.32 0.70
C GLU A 151 19.20 -7.82 0.39
N GLU A 152 19.83 -7.09 1.30
CA GLU A 152 21.24 -6.68 1.16
C GLU A 152 22.20 -7.86 1.14
N LEU A 153 21.95 -8.90 1.92
CA LEU A 153 22.74 -10.14 1.90
C LEU A 153 22.56 -10.93 0.60
N LYS A 154 21.39 -10.89 -0.01
CA LYS A 154 21.17 -11.54 -1.31
C LYS A 154 21.89 -10.82 -2.45
N ILE A 155 21.90 -9.50 -2.44
CA ILE A 155 22.61 -8.70 -3.45
C ILE A 155 24.12 -8.94 -3.35
N LYS A 156 24.68 -9.05 -2.15
CA LYS A 156 26.10 -9.35 -1.96
C LYS A 156 26.51 -10.77 -2.34
N ASN A 157 25.57 -11.71 -2.37
CA ASN A 157 25.84 -13.10 -2.74
C ASN A 157 25.62 -13.37 -4.23
N GLU A 158 25.05 -12.45 -4.99
CA GLU A 158 24.85 -12.51 -6.44
C GLU A 158 25.96 -11.75 -7.22
N GLU A 159 26.84 -11.03 -6.54
CA GLU A 159 28.04 -10.43 -7.09
C GLU A 159 29.24 -11.41 -7.01
#